data_4629a0ad000f4462159774acf3bd8803
#
_entry.id   4629a0ad000f4462159774acf3bd8803
#
_cell.length_a   1.000
_cell.length_b   1.000
_cell.length_c   1.000
_cell.angle_alpha   90.00
_cell.angle_beta   90.00
_cell.angle_gamma   90.00
#
_symmetry.space_group_name_H-M   'P 1'
#
loop_
_entity.id
_entity.type
_entity.pdbx_description
1 polymer ?
#
loop_
_entity_poly.entity_id
_entity_poly.type
_entity_poly.pdbx_seq_one_letter_code
_entity_poly.pdbx_strand_id
1 'polypeptide(L)' 'MIQDFKGKTAVLTGAGSGFGLECARIGARLGMNLVLVDVQQDALDAAAAELQATGCAVLAQRVDVSD' A
#
# COMPACT_ATOMS: atom_id res chain seq x y z
N MET A 1 16.19 18.14 5.62
CA MET A 1 16.05 17.28 6.79
C MET A 1 15.45 15.93 6.37
N ILE A 2 16.04 14.88 6.85
CA ILE A 2 15.69 13.53 6.45
C ILE A 2 14.86 12.88 7.54
N GLN A 3 13.74 12.34 7.16
CA GLN A 3 12.94 11.52 8.04
C GLN A 3 13.28 10.06 7.78
N ASP A 4 13.46 9.31 8.84
CA ASP A 4 13.68 7.89 8.73
C ASP A 4 12.31 7.19 8.77
N PHE A 5 11.85 6.74 7.61
CA PHE A 5 10.57 6.05 7.49
C PHE A 5 10.70 4.54 7.57
N LYS A 6 11.92 4.05 7.59
CA LYS A 6 12.14 2.60 7.61
C LYS A 6 11.49 1.97 8.84
N GLY A 7 10.71 0.94 8.64
CA GLY A 7 10.00 0.26 9.72
C GLY A 7 8.72 0.94 10.18
N LYS A 8 8.43 2.14 9.69
CA LYS A 8 7.15 2.79 9.99
C LYS A 8 6.05 2.15 9.17
N THR A 9 4.81 2.33 9.61
CA THR A 9 3.64 1.78 8.93
C THR A 9 2.82 2.88 8.31
N ALA A 10 2.45 2.71 7.05
CA ALA A 10 1.55 3.61 6.35
C ALA A 10 0.28 2.87 5.98
N VAL A 11 -0.86 3.51 6.21
CA VAL A 11 -2.17 3.00 5.79
C VAL A 11 -2.62 3.81 4.59
N LEU A 12 -2.87 3.15 3.47
CA LEU A 12 -3.18 3.82 2.21
C LEU A 12 -4.53 3.34 1.70
N THR A 13 -5.48 4.28 1.59
CA THR A 13 -6.80 3.99 1.04
C THR A 13 -6.77 4.25 -0.46
N GLY A 14 -7.64 3.57 -1.21
CA GLY A 14 -7.63 3.64 -2.66
C GLY A 14 -6.33 3.14 -3.25
N ALA A 15 -5.72 2.14 -2.62
CA ALA A 15 -4.34 1.74 -2.92
C ALA A 15 -4.23 0.85 -4.16
N GLY A 16 -5.37 0.41 -4.72
CA GLY A 16 -5.36 -0.48 -5.87
C GLY A 16 -4.99 0.19 -7.18
N SER A 17 -5.05 1.52 -7.26
CA SER A 17 -4.78 2.23 -8.51
C SER A 17 -4.52 3.70 -8.24
N GLY A 18 -4.08 4.42 -9.29
CA GLY A 18 -3.94 5.86 -9.27
C GLY A 18 -2.99 6.38 -8.22
N PHE A 19 -3.39 7.46 -7.59
CA PHE A 19 -2.55 8.17 -6.63
C PHE A 19 -2.22 7.30 -5.41
N GLY A 20 -3.19 6.53 -4.94
CA GLY A 20 -2.97 5.64 -3.79
C GLY A 20 -1.88 4.61 -4.06
N LEU A 21 -1.89 4.02 -5.26
CA LEU A 21 -0.86 3.06 -5.63
C LEU A 21 0.51 3.73 -5.75
N GLU A 22 0.56 4.95 -6.30
CA GLU A 22 1.82 5.68 -6.38
C GLU A 22 2.39 5.99 -5.00
N CYS A 23 1.53 6.37 -4.06
CA CYS A 23 1.97 6.61 -2.69
C CYS A 23 2.50 5.32 -2.06
N ALA A 24 1.86 4.19 -2.35
CA ALA A 24 2.31 2.90 -1.84
C ALA A 24 3.69 2.53 -2.40
N ARG A 25 3.94 2.82 -3.67
CA ARG A 25 5.24 2.57 -4.28
C ARG A 25 6.32 3.40 -3.60
N ILE A 26 6.02 4.65 -3.30
CA ILE A 26 6.95 5.53 -2.61
C ILE A 26 7.24 4.98 -1.21
N GLY A 27 6.19 4.58 -0.47
CA GLY A 27 6.37 4.00 0.85
C GLY A 27 7.23 2.75 0.83
N ALA A 28 7.05 1.90 -0.18
CA ALA A 28 7.86 0.69 -0.32
C ALA A 28 9.34 1.04 -0.52
N ARG A 29 9.62 2.06 -1.32
CA ARG A 29 11.01 2.50 -1.55
C ARG A 29 11.64 3.07 -0.29
N LEU A 30 10.83 3.62 0.61
CA LEU A 30 11.31 4.17 1.87
C LEU A 30 11.47 3.12 2.97
N GLY A 31 11.17 1.87 2.66
CA GLY A 31 11.29 0.79 3.64
C GLY A 31 10.15 0.72 4.64
N MET A 32 9.00 1.29 4.31
CA MET A 32 7.84 1.28 5.19
C MET A 32 7.09 -0.03 5.11
N ASN A 33 6.37 -0.35 6.17
CA ASN A 33 5.36 -1.40 6.15
C ASN A 33 4.07 -0.79 5.62
N LEU A 34 3.38 -1.49 4.75
CA LEU A 34 2.21 -0.93 4.07
C LEU A 34 0.95 -1.70 4.41
N VAL A 35 -0.11 -0.95 4.73
CA VAL A 35 -1.46 -1.49 4.83
C VAL A 35 -2.25 -0.88 3.68
N LEU A 36 -2.65 -1.71 2.73
CA LEU A 36 -3.35 -1.26 1.52
C LEU A 36 -4.83 -1.53 1.68
N VAL A 37 -5.64 -0.51 1.45
CA VAL A 37 -7.09 -0.60 1.60
C VAL A 37 -7.74 -0.16 0.30
N ASP A 38 -8.65 -0.97 -0.23
CA ASP A 38 -9.41 -0.63 -1.41
C ASP A 38 -10.71 -1.43 -1.41
N VAL A 39 -11.69 -0.95 -2.19
CA VAL A 39 -12.95 -1.66 -2.36
C VAL A 39 -12.86 -2.70 -3.48
N GLN A 40 -11.90 -2.55 -4.39
CA GLN A 40 -11.74 -3.43 -5.55
C GLN A 40 -10.69 -4.48 -5.27
N GLN A 41 -11.15 -5.71 -5.05
CA GLN A 41 -10.26 -6.80 -4.65
C GLN A 41 -9.19 -7.10 -5.71
N ASP A 42 -9.56 -7.10 -6.99
CA ASP A 42 -8.61 -7.43 -8.04
C ASP A 42 -7.46 -6.44 -8.11
N ALA A 43 -7.79 -5.14 -8.06
CA ALA A 43 -6.78 -4.09 -8.08
C ALA A 43 -5.90 -4.14 -6.83
N LEU A 44 -6.52 -4.44 -5.69
CA LEU A 44 -5.81 -4.54 -4.43
C LEU A 44 -4.83 -5.71 -4.45
N ASP A 45 -5.25 -6.86 -4.96
CA ASP A 45 -4.39 -8.03 -5.05
C ASP A 45 -3.19 -7.78 -5.97
N ALA A 46 -3.42 -7.12 -7.09
CA ALA A 46 -2.35 -6.79 -8.02
C ALA A 46 -1.34 -5.82 -7.38
N ALA A 47 -1.84 -4.81 -6.68
CA ALA A 47 -0.99 -3.85 -6.00
C ALA A 47 -0.17 -4.53 -4.89
N ALA A 48 -0.80 -5.39 -4.12
CA ALA A 48 -0.11 -6.11 -3.05
C ALA A 48 1.00 -7.00 -3.62
N ALA A 49 0.71 -7.71 -4.70
CA ALA A 49 1.71 -8.58 -5.33
C ALA A 49 2.90 -7.78 -5.84
N GLU A 50 2.63 -6.64 -6.48
CA GLU A 50 3.69 -5.77 -6.98
C GLU A 50 4.62 -5.32 -5.85
N LEU A 51 4.03 -4.87 -4.75
CA LEU A 51 4.80 -4.30 -3.66
C LEU A 51 5.51 -5.36 -2.82
N GLN A 52 4.89 -6.51 -2.65
CA GLN A 52 5.54 -7.63 -1.95
C GLN A 52 6.77 -8.11 -2.71
N ALA A 53 6.75 -8.03 -4.03
CA ALA A 53 7.89 -8.43 -4.86
C ALA A 53 9.12 -7.59 -4.59
N THR A 54 8.96 -6.40 -4.01
CA THR A 54 10.11 -5.55 -3.64
C THR A 54 10.71 -5.92 -2.29
N GLY A 55 10.14 -6.90 -1.59
CA GLY A 55 10.54 -7.24 -0.24
C GLY A 55 9.83 -6.47 0.84
N CYS A 56 8.87 -5.62 0.46
CA CYS A 56 8.11 -4.80 1.40
C CYS A 56 7.09 -5.65 2.15
N ALA A 57 6.90 -5.37 3.44
CA ALA A 57 5.83 -6.00 4.21
C ALA A 57 4.52 -5.32 3.88
N VAL A 58 3.57 -6.07 3.34
CA VAL A 58 2.30 -5.54 2.85
C VAL A 58 1.14 -6.35 3.43
N LEU A 59 0.17 -5.64 4.00
CA LEU A 59 -1.12 -6.21 4.39
C LEU A 59 -2.17 -5.57 3.48
N ALA A 60 -2.96 -6.38 2.80
CA ALA A 60 -4.02 -5.90 1.93
C ALA A 60 -5.37 -6.20 2.56
N GLN A 61 -6.23 -5.19 2.62
CA GLN A 61 -7.54 -5.33 3.25
C GLN A 61 -8.60 -4.71 2.36
N ARG A 62 -9.53 -5.54 1.89
CA ARG A 62 -10.68 -5.02 1.16
C ARG A 62 -11.67 -4.44 2.16
N VAL A 63 -12.08 -3.21 1.91
CA VAL A 63 -13.09 -2.54 2.74
C VAL A 63 -14.14 -1.95 1.82
N ASP A 64 -15.38 -2.31 2.03
CA ASP A 64 -16.51 -1.76 1.30
C ASP A 64 -17.19 -0.76 2.24
N VAL A 65 -17.06 0.52 1.88
CA VAL A 65 -17.60 1.61 2.71
C VAL A 65 -18.97 2.07 2.24
N SER A 66 -19.52 1.44 1.21
CA SER A 66 -20.87 1.79 0.75
C SER A 66 -21.92 1.25 1.72
N ASP A 67 -23.02 1.98 1.86
CA ASP A 67 -24.13 1.54 2.70
C ASP A 67 -25.24 0.93 1.87
#